data_2804f2dbd8c12c0a30c4c99ce171190e
#
_entry.id   2804f2dbd8c12c0a30c4c99ce171190e
#
_cell.length_a   1.000
_cell.length_b   1.000
_cell.length_c   1.000
_cell.angle_alpha   90.00
_cell.angle_beta   90.00
_cell.angle_gamma   90.00
#
_symmetry.space_group_name_H-M   'P 1'
#
loop_
_entity.id
_entity.type
_entity.pdbx_description
1 polymer ?
#
loop_
_entity_poly.entity_id
_entity_poly.type
_entity_poly.pdbx_seq_one_letter_code
_entity_poly.pdbx_strand_id
1 'polypeptide(L)'
;MVHLTIVNNFDYLNKIVDLGIVEIICSFLKEKTQNNIIVISLEALGNLLAYGKKNSVNEENEIVKRIVNCGGENDLEQLQFHSIGMIYEKALFILEKYFDT
;
A
#
# COMPACT_ATOMS: atom_id res chain seq x y z
N MET A 1 -18.73 15.39 6.78
CA MET A 1 -18.23 14.94 5.80
C MET A 1 -17.31 13.83 5.88
N VAL A 2 -16.52 13.75 6.80
CA VAL A 2 -15.60 12.68 6.93
C VAL A 2 -16.23 11.31 6.96
N HIS A 3 -17.34 11.19 7.61
CA HIS A 3 -17.95 9.89 7.71
C HIS A 3 -18.45 9.37 6.38
N LEU A 4 -18.50 10.23 5.38
CA LEU A 4 -18.82 9.76 4.07
C LEU A 4 -17.79 8.81 3.56
N THR A 5 -16.56 9.00 3.92
CA THR A 5 -15.50 8.16 3.43
C THR A 5 -15.47 6.84 4.17
N ILE A 6 -16.24 6.70 5.21
CA ILE A 6 -16.26 5.47 5.96
C ILE A 6 -17.39 4.59 5.54
N VAL A 7 -18.53 5.18 5.20
CA VAL A 7 -19.72 4.43 4.92
C VAL A 7 -19.85 4.15 3.45
N ASN A 8 -20.04 2.91 3.09
CA ASN A 8 -20.37 2.54 1.72
C ASN A 8 -19.43 3.07 0.69
N ASN A 9 -18.19 3.12 0.99
CA ASN A 9 -17.27 3.71 0.04
C ASN A 9 -16.47 2.67 -0.72
N PHE A 10 -16.93 1.42 -0.77
CA PHE A 10 -16.23 0.41 -1.53
C PHE A 10 -16.20 0.76 -3.01
N ASP A 11 -17.32 1.26 -3.55
CA ASP A 11 -17.34 1.67 -4.94
C ASP A 11 -16.39 2.81 -5.19
N TYR A 12 -16.33 3.74 -4.25
CA TYR A 12 -15.44 4.89 -4.36
C TYR A 12 -13.98 4.43 -4.34
N LEU A 13 -13.64 3.53 -3.44
CA LEU A 13 -12.29 3.01 -3.36
C LEU A 13 -11.91 2.23 -4.61
N ASN A 14 -12.84 1.47 -5.17
CA ASN A 14 -12.58 0.77 -6.41
C ASN A 14 -12.26 1.75 -7.53
N LYS A 15 -12.97 2.86 -7.60
CA LYS A 15 -12.70 3.86 -8.61
C LYS A 15 -11.33 4.49 -8.43
N ILE A 16 -10.96 4.77 -7.19
CA ILE A 16 -9.65 5.35 -6.92
C ILE A 16 -8.56 4.38 -7.32
N VAL A 17 -8.73 3.11 -7.00
CA VAL A 17 -7.76 2.08 -7.37
C VAL A 17 -7.65 1.99 -8.89
N ASP A 18 -8.78 2.03 -9.59
CA ASP A 18 -8.77 1.95 -11.04
C ASP A 18 -8.11 3.17 -11.69
N LEU A 19 -8.11 4.30 -10.99
CA LEU A 19 -7.45 5.50 -11.48
C LEU A 19 -5.93 5.47 -11.28
N GLY A 20 -5.42 4.43 -10.63
CA GLY A 20 -3.99 4.26 -10.49
C GLY A 20 -3.40 4.75 -9.19
N ILE A 21 -4.22 4.86 -8.13
CA ILE A 21 -3.72 5.35 -6.85
C ILE A 21 -2.61 4.45 -6.29
N VAL A 22 -2.72 3.13 -6.49
CA VAL A 22 -1.70 2.21 -5.99
C VAL A 22 -0.36 2.51 -6.65
N GLU A 23 -0.38 2.68 -7.96
CA GLU A 23 0.83 2.96 -8.71
C GLU A 23 1.44 4.31 -8.32
N ILE A 24 0.59 5.30 -8.07
CA ILE A 24 1.06 6.60 -7.63
C ILE A 24 1.72 6.50 -6.26
N ILE A 25 1.08 5.81 -5.33
CA ILE A 25 1.64 5.65 -3.99
C ILE A 25 2.98 4.91 -4.07
N CYS A 26 3.04 3.85 -4.87
CA CYS A 26 4.28 3.10 -5.00
C CYS A 26 5.40 3.95 -5.58
N SER A 27 5.07 4.93 -6.40
CA SER A 27 6.10 5.81 -6.96
C SER A 27 6.80 6.64 -5.89
N PHE A 28 6.20 6.78 -4.71
CA PHE A 28 6.79 7.50 -3.60
C PHE A 28 7.59 6.60 -2.66
N LEU A 29 7.68 5.32 -2.95
CA LEU A 29 8.40 4.37 -2.08
C LEU A 29 9.86 4.25 -2.49
N LYS A 30 10.44 5.34 -2.89
CA LYS A 30 11.84 5.36 -3.30
C LYS A 30 12.70 5.91 -2.19
N GLU A 31 13.92 5.42 -2.10
CA GLU A 31 14.83 5.86 -1.06
C GLU A 31 15.04 7.37 -1.10
N LYS A 32 14.96 7.97 -2.27
CA LYS A 32 15.17 9.40 -2.44
C LYS A 32 14.00 10.25 -1.97
N THR A 33 12.85 9.64 -1.76
CA THR A 33 11.66 10.37 -1.33
C THR A 33 11.87 10.86 0.10
N GLN A 34 11.28 12.00 0.45
CA GLN A 34 11.34 12.50 1.81
C GLN A 34 10.74 11.49 2.77
N ASN A 35 11.34 11.35 3.95
CA ASN A 35 10.94 10.32 4.89
C ASN A 35 9.48 10.43 5.29
N ASN A 36 8.99 11.64 5.54
CA ASN A 36 7.58 11.80 5.94
C ASN A 36 6.64 11.37 4.82
N ILE A 37 7.03 11.57 3.58
CA ILE A 37 6.21 11.13 2.44
C ILE A 37 6.22 9.61 2.36
N ILE A 38 7.37 8.99 2.61
CA ILE A 38 7.44 7.53 2.60
C ILE A 38 6.54 6.95 3.69
N VAL A 39 6.58 7.53 4.90
CA VAL A 39 5.75 7.04 5.99
C VAL A 39 4.27 7.12 5.62
N ILE A 40 3.85 8.28 5.11
CA ILE A 40 2.44 8.45 4.73
C ILE A 40 2.08 7.46 3.63
N SER A 41 2.97 7.26 2.68
CA SER A 41 2.71 6.34 1.57
C SER A 41 2.57 4.90 2.07
N LEU A 42 3.42 4.51 3.02
CA LEU A 42 3.33 3.17 3.59
C LEU A 42 2.03 2.98 4.35
N GLU A 43 1.59 4.01 5.07
CA GLU A 43 0.32 3.93 5.79
C GLU A 43 -0.84 3.83 4.83
N ALA A 44 -0.83 4.63 3.78
CA ALA A 44 -1.89 4.58 2.78
C ALA A 44 -1.93 3.20 2.10
N LEU A 45 -0.75 2.67 1.79
CA LEU A 45 -0.66 1.37 1.15
C LEU A 45 -1.19 0.29 2.06
N GLY A 46 -0.87 0.37 3.35
CA GLY A 46 -1.38 -0.58 4.32
C GLY A 46 -2.90 -0.57 4.39
N ASN A 47 -3.48 0.63 4.35
CA ASN A 47 -4.94 0.75 4.36
C ASN A 47 -5.56 0.16 3.10
N LEU A 48 -4.95 0.40 1.96
CA LEU A 48 -5.46 -0.16 0.71
C LEU A 48 -5.32 -1.68 0.70
N LEU A 49 -4.24 -2.20 1.26
CA LEU A 49 -4.05 -3.65 1.33
C LEU A 49 -5.09 -4.29 2.23
N ALA A 50 -5.41 -3.63 3.35
CA ALA A 50 -6.46 -4.14 4.23
C ALA A 50 -7.81 -4.13 3.52
N TYR A 51 -8.08 -3.09 2.75
CA TYR A 51 -9.29 -3.01 1.96
C TYR A 51 -9.32 -4.15 0.93
N GLY A 52 -8.21 -4.37 0.24
CA GLY A 52 -8.14 -5.42 -0.76
C GLY A 52 -8.34 -6.80 -0.18
N LYS A 53 -7.79 -7.03 1.00
CA LYS A 53 -7.97 -8.32 1.66
C LYS A 53 -9.42 -8.54 2.06
N LYS A 54 -10.06 -7.50 2.58
CA LYS A 54 -11.44 -7.60 3.02
C LYS A 54 -12.38 -7.86 1.86
N ASN A 55 -12.04 -7.37 0.68
CA ASN A 55 -12.89 -7.50 -0.50
C ASN A 55 -12.34 -8.48 -1.52
N SER A 56 -11.44 -9.36 -1.07
CA SER A 56 -10.83 -10.29 -2.00
C SER A 56 -11.82 -11.35 -2.44
N VAL A 57 -11.64 -11.78 -3.69
CA VAL A 57 -12.41 -12.87 -4.26
C VAL A 57 -11.43 -14.01 -4.50
N ASN A 58 -11.79 -15.21 -4.06
CA ASN A 58 -10.91 -16.36 -4.21
C ASN A 58 -9.57 -16.15 -3.51
N GLU A 59 -9.61 -15.39 -2.41
CA GLU A 59 -8.43 -15.13 -1.60
C GLU A 59 -7.33 -14.37 -2.33
N GLU A 60 -7.70 -13.69 -3.41
CA GLU A 60 -6.74 -12.85 -4.13
C GLU A 60 -6.94 -11.40 -3.76
N ASN A 61 -5.86 -10.78 -3.33
CA ASN A 61 -5.88 -9.37 -2.99
C ASN A 61 -5.46 -8.56 -4.21
N GLU A 62 -6.41 -7.84 -4.78
CA GLU A 62 -6.17 -7.08 -5.99
C GLU A 62 -5.09 -6.01 -5.78
N ILE A 63 -5.01 -5.46 -4.57
CA ILE A 63 -4.00 -4.44 -4.29
C ILE A 63 -2.60 -5.05 -4.35
N VAL A 64 -2.44 -6.26 -3.83
CA VAL A 64 -1.16 -6.95 -3.92
C VAL A 64 -0.75 -7.11 -5.37
N LYS A 65 -1.67 -7.51 -6.22
CA LYS A 65 -1.37 -7.69 -7.64
C LYS A 65 -0.89 -6.39 -8.28
N ARG A 66 -1.56 -5.28 -7.96
CA ARG A 66 -1.18 -4.01 -8.53
C ARG A 66 0.20 -3.57 -8.05
N ILE A 67 0.50 -3.82 -6.78
CA ILE A 67 1.81 -3.48 -6.25
C ILE A 67 2.90 -4.28 -6.96
N VAL A 68 2.68 -5.57 -7.13
CA VAL A 68 3.65 -6.42 -7.83
C VAL A 68 3.84 -5.95 -9.26
N ASN A 69 2.74 -5.67 -9.94
CA ASN A 69 2.80 -5.31 -11.36
C ASN A 69 3.53 -4.00 -11.60
N CYS A 70 3.51 -3.08 -10.65
CA CYS A 70 4.19 -1.80 -10.83
C CYS A 70 5.58 -1.78 -10.20
N GLY A 71 6.04 -2.90 -9.68
CA GLY A 71 7.37 -2.98 -9.09
C GLY A 71 7.43 -2.51 -7.65
N GLY A 72 6.28 -2.28 -7.02
CA GLY A 72 6.24 -1.79 -5.66
C GLY A 72 6.77 -2.78 -4.64
N GLU A 73 6.66 -4.07 -4.93
CA GLU A 73 7.18 -5.08 -4.01
C GLU A 73 8.68 -4.93 -3.84
N ASN A 74 9.39 -4.67 -4.93
CA ASN A 74 10.82 -4.47 -4.85
C ASN A 74 11.15 -3.24 -4.01
N ASP A 75 10.37 -2.18 -4.16
CA ASP A 75 10.58 -0.97 -3.38
C ASP A 75 10.35 -1.24 -1.89
N LEU A 76 9.33 -2.03 -1.55
CA LEU A 76 9.08 -2.39 -0.17
C LEU A 76 10.24 -3.21 0.40
N GLU A 77 10.79 -4.11 -0.40
CA GLU A 77 11.92 -4.91 0.05
C GLU A 77 13.14 -4.05 0.34
N GLN A 78 13.34 -3.00 -0.46
CA GLN A 78 14.44 -2.08 -0.20
C GLN A 78 14.19 -1.28 1.08
N LEU A 79 12.96 -0.87 1.30
CA LEU A 79 12.64 -0.05 2.47
C LEU A 79 12.78 -0.80 3.78
N GLN A 80 12.73 -2.13 3.77
CA GLN A 80 12.90 -2.87 5.00
C GLN A 80 14.32 -2.71 5.56
N PHE A 81 15.23 -2.19 4.77
CA PHE A 81 16.59 -1.93 5.21
C PHE A 81 16.84 -0.44 5.47
N HIS A 82 15.77 0.36 5.49
CA HIS A 82 15.89 1.80 5.71
C HIS A 82 16.41 2.09 7.12
N SER A 83 17.20 3.16 7.25
CA SER A 83 17.78 3.52 8.54
C SER A 83 16.75 4.07 9.52
N ILE A 84 15.62 4.57 9.02
CA ILE A 84 14.57 5.11 9.89
C ILE A 84 13.68 3.97 10.35
N GLY A 85 13.61 3.77 11.68
CA GLY A 85 12.88 2.63 12.23
C GLY A 85 11.44 2.56 11.79
N MET A 86 10.74 3.69 11.81
CA MET A 86 9.33 3.70 11.45
C MET A 86 9.14 3.24 10.00
N ILE A 87 10.07 3.58 9.12
CA ILE A 87 9.95 3.21 7.71
C ILE A 87 10.19 1.72 7.53
N TYR A 88 11.28 1.20 8.09
CA TYR A 88 11.56 -0.22 7.85
C TYR A 88 10.54 -1.11 8.55
N GLU A 89 10.04 -0.69 9.72
CA GLU A 89 9.05 -1.50 10.42
C GLU A 89 7.74 -1.57 9.65
N LYS A 90 7.31 -0.44 9.07
CA LYS A 90 6.07 -0.45 8.29
C LYS A 90 6.22 -1.26 7.01
N ALA A 91 7.36 -1.15 6.35
CA ALA A 91 7.61 -1.92 5.14
C ALA A 91 7.65 -3.42 5.46
N LEU A 92 8.35 -3.77 6.52
CA LEU A 92 8.46 -5.17 6.92
C LEU A 92 7.08 -5.74 7.29
N PHE A 93 6.28 -4.96 8.02
CA PHE A 93 4.94 -5.40 8.39
C PHE A 93 4.12 -5.72 7.15
N ILE A 94 4.17 -4.85 6.16
CA ILE A 94 3.41 -5.06 4.93
C ILE A 94 3.89 -6.31 4.20
N LEU A 95 5.20 -6.47 4.11
CA LEU A 95 5.75 -7.63 3.42
C LEU A 95 5.36 -8.93 4.11
N GLU A 96 5.44 -8.96 5.43
CA GLU A 96 5.13 -10.17 6.16
C GLU A 96 3.65 -10.50 6.14
N LYS A 97 2.81 -9.49 6.19
CA LYS A 97 1.38 -9.72 6.29
C LYS A 97 0.74 -10.02 4.94
N TYR A 98 1.18 -9.35 3.90
CA TYR A 98 0.49 -9.45 2.61
C TYR A 98 1.29 -10.14 1.52
N PHE A 99 2.59 -10.19 1.64
CA PHE A 99 3.42 -10.81 0.62
C PHE A 99 4.04 -12.11 1.08
N ASP A 100 3.95 -12.38 2.35
CA ASP A 100 4.36 -13.69 2.90
C ASP A 100 5.74 -14.13 2.43
N THR A 101 6.68 -13.28 2.62
CA THR A 101 8.06 -13.61 2.23
C THR A 101 8.86 -14.17 3.37
#